data_4e11ea5267104eb07a7abd7f309acf94
#
_entry.id   4e11ea5267104eb07a7abd7f309acf94
#
_cell.length_a   1.000
_cell.length_b   1.000
_cell.length_c   1.000
_cell.angle_alpha   90.00
_cell.angle_beta   90.00
_cell.angle_gamma   90.00
#
_symmetry.space_group_name_H-M   'P 1'
#
loop_
_entity.id
_entity.type
_entity.pdbx_description
1 polymer ?
#
loop_
_entity_poly.entity_id
_entity_poly.type
_entity_poly.pdbx_seq_one_letter_code
_entity_poly.pdbx_strand_id
1 'polypeptide(L)'
;MHSTAPGTNSNGRTSTRIFARHAFAALLLTTVAVALAQPPKPPETPAQQTKRYFDGVNKQVLEMAQDFPADKYDFRLRREMRSFGEVIVHVMSGNVYAAKAGRGEKANWDEVDPKNYRTKTDIVAALQKSIADCAATLKAHPIADGKSIEPWIGVMQHSSEHYGLLVAYYRANGLVPPASRPKSK
;
A
#
# COMPACT_ATOMS: atom_id res chain seq x y z
N MET A 1 81.60 -35.53 -62.04
CA MET A 1 81.79 -35.17 -63.45
C MET A 1 80.73 -34.22 -63.90
N HIS A 2 81.15 -33.05 -64.26
CA HIS A 2 80.61 -32.11 -65.25
C HIS A 2 79.16 -31.57 -65.01
N SER A 3 79.09 -30.34 -64.68
CA SER A 3 79.15 -29.15 -65.55
C SER A 3 77.84 -28.88 -66.20
N THR A 4 77.20 -27.80 -66.07
CA THR A 4 77.47 -26.40 -66.39
C THR A 4 76.12 -25.62 -66.23
N ALA A 5 76.24 -24.42 -65.78
CA ALA A 5 75.25 -23.38 -66.05
C ALA A 5 75.40 -22.91 -67.50
N PRO A 6 74.67 -21.94 -68.03
CA PRO A 6 73.90 -20.83 -67.49
C PRO A 6 72.66 -20.43 -68.34
N GLY A 7 72.03 -19.34 -67.99
CA GLY A 7 71.27 -18.57 -68.97
C GLY A 7 70.01 -17.90 -68.41
N THR A 8 70.08 -16.79 -67.91
CA THR A 8 69.74 -15.40 -68.29
C THR A 8 68.25 -15.12 -68.58
N ASN A 9 67.76 -14.19 -67.79
CA ASN A 9 66.97 -13.01 -68.22
C ASN A 9 65.50 -13.25 -68.57
N SER A 10 64.51 -12.56 -68.09
CA SER A 10 64.33 -11.13 -67.89
C SER A 10 62.85 -10.85 -67.50
N ASN A 11 62.67 -9.75 -66.94
CA ASN A 11 61.44 -8.96 -66.91
C ASN A 11 60.27 -9.55 -66.07
N GLY A 12 60.05 -9.13 -64.87
CA GLY A 12 59.63 -7.74 -64.68
C GLY A 12 58.10 -7.64 -64.73
N ARG A 13 57.46 -7.95 -63.66
CA ARG A 13 56.20 -7.23 -63.29
C ARG A 13 55.99 -7.36 -61.80
N THR A 14 56.41 -6.34 -61.11
CA THR A 14 56.03 -6.06 -59.74
C THR A 14 54.52 -5.93 -59.66
N SER A 15 53.86 -7.01 -59.29
CA SER A 15 52.46 -6.93 -58.91
C SER A 15 52.41 -6.53 -57.42
N THR A 16 52.32 -5.25 -57.22
CA THR A 16 52.06 -4.65 -55.89
C THR A 16 50.64 -5.10 -55.44
N ARG A 17 50.60 -6.20 -54.75
CA ARG A 17 49.38 -6.57 -54.05
C ARG A 17 49.20 -5.58 -52.90
N ILE A 18 48.38 -4.57 -53.17
CA ILE A 18 47.83 -3.66 -52.16
C ILE A 18 46.96 -4.50 -51.28
N PHE A 19 47.51 -4.90 -50.16
CA PHE A 19 46.66 -5.40 -49.05
C PHE A 19 45.84 -4.23 -48.55
N ALA A 20 44.64 -4.08 -49.08
CA ALA A 20 43.63 -3.22 -48.50
C ALA A 20 43.31 -3.75 -47.08
N ARG A 21 43.98 -3.18 -46.09
CA ARG A 21 43.66 -3.32 -44.74
C ARG A 21 42.29 -2.61 -44.55
N HIS A 22 41.22 -3.38 -44.61
CA HIS A 22 39.92 -2.91 -44.20
C HIS A 22 39.99 -2.75 -42.67
N ALA A 23 40.33 -1.54 -42.26
CA ALA A 23 40.10 -1.12 -40.90
C ALA A 23 38.56 -1.05 -40.71
N PHE A 24 37.98 -2.12 -40.22
CA PHE A 24 36.63 -2.08 -39.66
C PHE A 24 36.69 -1.17 -38.44
N ALA A 25 36.43 0.11 -38.66
CA ALA A 25 36.08 1.01 -37.58
C ALA A 25 34.73 0.52 -37.05
N ALA A 26 34.78 -0.36 -36.05
CA ALA A 26 33.62 -0.69 -35.24
C ALA A 26 33.25 0.59 -34.49
N LEU A 27 32.34 1.37 -35.06
CA LEU A 27 31.69 2.46 -34.42
C LEU A 27 30.79 1.86 -33.31
N LEU A 28 31.36 1.70 -32.12
CA LEU A 28 30.60 1.39 -30.90
C LEU A 28 29.69 2.60 -30.65
N LEU A 29 28.48 2.55 -31.19
CA LEU A 29 27.36 3.36 -30.71
C LEU A 29 27.06 2.92 -29.28
N THR A 30 27.76 3.50 -28.33
CA THR A 30 27.31 3.50 -26.94
C THR A 30 26.02 4.31 -26.89
N THR A 31 24.89 3.66 -27.06
CA THR A 31 23.60 4.19 -26.68
C THR A 31 23.63 4.35 -25.16
N VAL A 32 24.03 5.53 -24.71
CA VAL A 32 23.77 5.97 -23.34
C VAL A 32 22.25 6.02 -23.24
N ALA A 33 21.66 4.94 -22.75
CA ALA A 33 20.28 4.95 -22.28
C ALA A 33 20.25 5.92 -21.10
N VAL A 34 19.95 7.18 -21.38
CA VAL A 34 19.54 8.14 -20.35
C VAL A 34 18.28 7.52 -19.79
N ALA A 35 18.43 6.76 -18.70
CA ALA A 35 17.30 6.38 -17.89
C ALA A 35 16.67 7.71 -17.51
N LEU A 36 15.52 8.02 -18.12
CA LEU A 36 14.71 9.16 -17.77
C LEU A 36 14.29 8.88 -16.31
N ALA A 37 15.09 9.36 -15.37
CA ALA A 37 14.76 9.32 -13.96
C ALA A 37 13.40 10.02 -13.86
N GLN A 38 12.38 9.26 -13.49
CA GLN A 38 11.06 9.84 -13.27
C GLN A 38 11.26 10.99 -12.29
N PRO A 39 10.66 12.16 -12.54
CA PRO A 39 10.77 13.29 -11.62
C PRO A 39 10.34 12.80 -10.23
N PRO A 40 11.00 13.24 -9.16
CA PRO A 40 10.66 12.83 -7.81
C PRO A 40 9.17 13.09 -7.58
N LYS A 41 8.49 12.06 -7.03
CA LYS A 41 7.06 12.18 -6.74
C LYS A 41 6.84 13.42 -5.85
N PRO A 42 5.90 14.31 -6.20
CA PRO A 42 5.59 15.47 -5.36
C PRO A 42 5.30 15.03 -3.91
N PRO A 43 5.66 15.84 -2.91
CA PRO A 43 5.32 15.55 -1.53
C PRO A 43 3.81 15.40 -1.37
N GLU A 44 3.39 14.43 -0.54
CA GLU A 44 1.97 14.21 -0.26
C GLU A 44 1.36 15.46 0.40
N THR A 45 0.18 15.83 -0.05
CA THR A 45 -0.62 16.87 0.61
C THR A 45 -1.13 16.38 1.98
N PRO A 46 -1.50 17.28 2.91
CA PRO A 46 -2.12 16.88 4.19
C PRO A 46 -3.33 15.97 4.01
N ALA A 47 -4.16 16.21 3.00
CA ALA A 47 -5.31 15.37 2.68
C ALA A 47 -4.90 13.95 2.24
N GLN A 48 -3.86 13.83 1.42
CA GLN A 48 -3.33 12.53 0.99
C GLN A 48 -2.70 11.77 2.16
N GLN A 49 -1.96 12.46 3.03
CA GLN A 49 -1.37 11.85 4.23
C GLN A 49 -2.46 11.37 5.18
N THR A 50 -3.47 12.19 5.45
CA THR A 50 -4.60 11.83 6.30
C THR A 50 -5.33 10.60 5.75
N LYS A 51 -5.62 10.60 4.44
CA LYS A 51 -6.25 9.44 3.80
C LYS A 51 -5.41 8.17 3.95
N ARG A 52 -4.12 8.25 3.74
CA ARG A 52 -3.21 7.10 3.86
C ARG A 52 -3.19 6.51 5.26
N TYR A 53 -3.15 7.34 6.29
CA TYR A 53 -3.19 6.88 7.69
C TYR A 53 -4.57 6.33 8.06
N PHE A 54 -5.64 7.00 7.64
CA PHE A 54 -7.00 6.52 7.83
C PHE A 54 -7.22 5.15 7.17
N ASP A 55 -6.85 5.00 5.91
CA ASP A 55 -6.95 3.73 5.18
C ASP A 55 -6.11 2.63 5.87
N GLY A 56 -4.92 2.97 6.35
CA GLY A 56 -4.02 2.04 7.02
C GLY A 56 -4.62 1.44 8.30
N VAL A 57 -5.12 2.28 9.21
CA VAL A 57 -5.72 1.79 10.46
C VAL A 57 -7.03 1.05 10.22
N ASN A 58 -7.88 1.56 9.33
CA ASN A 58 -9.15 0.90 9.04
C ASN A 58 -8.98 -0.43 8.29
N LYS A 59 -7.95 -0.56 7.43
CA LYS A 59 -7.57 -1.85 6.86
C LYS A 59 -7.24 -2.87 7.94
N GLN A 60 -6.43 -2.50 8.93
CA GLN A 60 -6.07 -3.39 10.03
C GLN A 60 -7.29 -3.81 10.86
N VAL A 61 -8.17 -2.86 11.19
CA VAL A 61 -9.41 -3.16 11.93
C VAL A 61 -10.33 -4.07 11.11
N LEU A 62 -10.48 -3.80 9.81
CA LEU A 62 -11.30 -4.63 8.92
C LEU A 62 -10.76 -6.05 8.79
N GLU A 63 -9.45 -6.21 8.63
CA GLU A 63 -8.80 -7.54 8.60
C GLU A 63 -9.05 -8.31 9.91
N MET A 64 -8.97 -7.64 11.07
CA MET A 64 -9.31 -8.22 12.36
C MET A 64 -10.77 -8.67 12.41
N ALA A 65 -11.69 -7.80 11.98
CA ALA A 65 -13.12 -8.12 11.96
C ALA A 65 -13.44 -9.30 11.04
N GLN A 66 -12.85 -9.33 9.85
CA GLN A 66 -13.06 -10.41 8.87
C GLN A 66 -12.48 -11.76 9.32
N ASP A 67 -11.34 -11.74 9.97
CA ASP A 67 -10.60 -12.94 10.35
C ASP A 67 -11.10 -13.56 11.66
N PHE A 68 -11.53 -12.75 12.64
CA PHE A 68 -11.95 -13.28 13.94
C PHE A 68 -13.11 -14.27 13.83
N PRO A 69 -13.09 -15.42 14.54
CA PRO A 69 -14.13 -16.44 14.43
C PRO A 69 -15.52 -15.91 14.78
N ALA A 70 -16.53 -16.29 13.98
CA ALA A 70 -17.88 -15.78 14.14
C ALA A 70 -18.50 -16.17 15.49
N ASP A 71 -18.23 -17.38 15.96
CA ASP A 71 -18.68 -17.92 17.25
C ASP A 71 -18.06 -17.22 18.45
N LYS A 72 -17.07 -16.35 18.23
CA LYS A 72 -16.37 -15.60 19.28
C LYS A 72 -16.67 -14.10 19.26
N TYR A 73 -17.59 -13.65 18.42
CA TYR A 73 -17.93 -12.22 18.34
C TYR A 73 -18.54 -11.66 19.62
N ASP A 74 -19.19 -12.52 20.42
CA ASP A 74 -19.75 -12.15 21.73
C ASP A 74 -18.75 -12.31 22.88
N PHE A 75 -17.52 -12.78 22.60
CA PHE A 75 -16.49 -12.92 23.62
C PHE A 75 -16.11 -11.56 24.21
N ARG A 76 -15.97 -11.51 25.56
CA ARG A 76 -15.56 -10.34 26.33
C ARG A 76 -14.31 -10.66 27.13
N LEU A 77 -13.34 -9.75 27.16
CA LEU A 77 -12.14 -9.89 28.00
C LEU A 77 -12.52 -9.85 29.52
N ARG A 78 -13.50 -9.02 29.84
CA ARG A 78 -14.12 -8.90 31.17
C ARG A 78 -15.63 -8.67 30.98
N ARG A 79 -16.41 -9.07 31.99
CA ARG A 79 -17.87 -8.97 31.93
C ARG A 79 -18.36 -7.54 31.63
N GLU A 80 -17.69 -6.55 32.18
CA GLU A 80 -18.04 -5.12 32.04
C GLU A 80 -17.53 -4.47 30.77
N MET A 81 -16.70 -5.16 30.01
CA MET A 81 -16.16 -4.65 28.74
C MET A 81 -17.08 -4.97 27.58
N ARG A 82 -16.96 -4.20 26.49
CA ARG A 82 -17.60 -4.53 25.21
C ARG A 82 -17.17 -5.92 24.73
N SER A 83 -18.04 -6.62 24.02
CA SER A 83 -17.64 -7.82 23.27
C SER A 83 -16.77 -7.44 22.06
N PHE A 84 -16.12 -8.44 21.44
CA PHE A 84 -15.36 -8.19 20.21
C PHE A 84 -16.21 -7.48 19.15
N GLY A 85 -17.40 -7.98 18.87
CA GLY A 85 -18.33 -7.37 17.91
C GLY A 85 -18.72 -5.95 18.29
N GLU A 86 -19.01 -5.70 19.56
CA GLU A 86 -19.35 -4.36 20.06
C GLU A 86 -18.18 -3.38 19.94
N VAL A 87 -16.92 -3.84 20.08
CA VAL A 87 -15.73 -3.00 19.81
C VAL A 87 -15.66 -2.61 18.34
N ILE A 88 -15.91 -3.54 17.42
CA ILE A 88 -15.95 -3.24 15.98
C ILE A 88 -17.05 -2.21 15.66
N VAL A 89 -18.25 -2.37 16.23
CA VAL A 89 -19.35 -1.40 16.05
C VAL A 89 -19.00 -0.03 16.62
N HIS A 90 -18.29 0.02 17.74
CA HIS A 90 -17.82 1.26 18.32
C HIS A 90 -16.78 1.97 17.44
N VAL A 91 -15.83 1.24 16.84
CA VAL A 91 -14.91 1.80 15.84
C VAL A 91 -15.67 2.33 14.61
N MET A 92 -16.66 1.58 14.14
CA MET A 92 -17.55 2.00 13.05
C MET A 92 -18.29 3.30 13.39
N SER A 93 -18.76 3.47 14.63
CA SER A 93 -19.40 4.72 15.09
C SER A 93 -18.46 5.92 14.97
N GLY A 94 -17.18 5.75 15.27
CA GLY A 94 -16.15 6.76 15.03
C GLY A 94 -16.02 7.13 13.55
N ASN A 95 -16.07 6.15 12.64
CA ASN A 95 -16.07 6.43 11.20
C ASN A 95 -17.30 7.22 10.77
N VAL A 96 -18.49 6.87 11.28
CA VAL A 96 -19.73 7.61 11.00
C VAL A 96 -19.63 9.05 11.49
N TYR A 97 -19.10 9.25 12.71
CA TYR A 97 -18.82 10.58 13.26
C TYR A 97 -17.91 11.38 12.30
N ALA A 98 -16.76 10.83 11.92
CA ALA A 98 -15.79 11.54 11.08
C ALA A 98 -16.36 11.90 9.71
N ALA A 99 -17.12 11.00 9.08
CA ALA A 99 -17.75 11.26 7.80
C ALA A 99 -18.79 12.40 7.91
N LYS A 100 -19.66 12.39 8.91
CA LYS A 100 -20.64 13.45 9.15
C LYS A 100 -19.94 14.80 9.45
N ALA A 101 -19.01 14.80 10.39
CA ALA A 101 -18.26 16.02 10.73
C ALA A 101 -17.46 16.56 9.54
N GLY A 102 -16.87 15.68 8.73
CA GLY A 102 -16.17 16.05 7.50
C GLY A 102 -17.06 16.69 6.43
N ARG A 103 -18.36 16.41 6.44
CA ARG A 103 -19.38 17.07 5.61
C ARG A 103 -19.99 18.33 6.27
N GLY A 104 -19.55 18.66 7.50
CA GLY A 104 -20.14 19.78 8.27
C GLY A 104 -21.50 19.47 8.89
N GLU A 105 -21.90 18.21 8.96
CA GLU A 105 -23.15 17.77 9.59
C GLU A 105 -22.98 17.69 11.12
N LYS A 106 -24.11 17.77 11.85
CA LYS A 106 -24.11 17.48 13.28
C LYS A 106 -23.80 15.99 13.50
N ALA A 107 -22.78 15.70 14.28
CA ALA A 107 -22.32 14.37 14.57
C ALA A 107 -22.08 14.15 16.06
N ASN A 108 -22.35 12.92 16.52
CA ASN A 108 -22.03 12.49 17.87
C ASN A 108 -21.16 11.21 17.79
N TRP A 109 -20.27 11.05 18.74
CA TRP A 109 -19.57 9.80 18.94
C TRP A 109 -20.52 8.66 19.26
N ASP A 110 -20.56 7.59 19.36
CA ASP A 110 -21.50 6.52 19.82
C ASP A 110 -22.96 6.64 19.32
N GLU A 111 -23.21 7.25 18.16
CA GLU A 111 -24.57 7.28 17.60
C GLU A 111 -25.01 5.95 16.95
N VAL A 112 -24.09 5.01 16.75
CA VAL A 112 -24.39 3.70 16.18
C VAL A 112 -24.68 2.71 17.31
N ASP A 113 -25.94 2.26 17.41
CA ASP A 113 -26.34 1.28 18.42
C ASP A 113 -25.88 -0.13 18.01
N PRO A 114 -25.03 -0.81 18.81
CA PRO A 114 -24.57 -2.17 18.51
C PRO A 114 -25.71 -3.20 18.45
N LYS A 115 -26.87 -2.93 19.08
CA LYS A 115 -28.04 -3.82 19.02
C LYS A 115 -28.61 -4.00 17.62
N ASN A 116 -28.30 -3.09 16.69
CA ASN A 116 -28.72 -3.17 15.30
C ASN A 116 -27.89 -4.18 14.47
N TYR A 117 -26.80 -4.72 15.03
CA TYR A 117 -25.87 -5.62 14.35
C TYR A 117 -25.71 -6.89 15.16
N ARG A 118 -26.27 -8.00 14.66
CA ARG A 118 -26.35 -9.25 15.43
C ARG A 118 -25.39 -10.32 14.96
N THR A 119 -24.90 -10.21 13.73
CA THR A 119 -24.00 -11.21 13.15
C THR A 119 -22.68 -10.60 12.73
N LYS A 120 -21.64 -11.43 12.68
CA LYS A 120 -20.35 -11.04 12.10
C LYS A 120 -20.54 -10.41 10.70
N THR A 121 -21.39 -11.02 9.87
CA THR A 121 -21.64 -10.56 8.50
C THR A 121 -22.19 -9.14 8.48
N ASP A 122 -23.20 -8.84 9.34
CA ASP A 122 -23.80 -7.50 9.43
C ASP A 122 -22.76 -6.47 9.88
N ILE A 123 -21.97 -6.81 10.90
CA ILE A 123 -20.96 -5.94 11.48
C ILE A 123 -19.86 -5.63 10.43
N VAL A 124 -19.34 -6.65 9.75
CA VAL A 124 -18.29 -6.48 8.72
C VAL A 124 -18.80 -5.66 7.54
N ALA A 125 -20.01 -5.93 7.06
CA ALA A 125 -20.61 -5.17 5.96
C ALA A 125 -20.82 -3.70 6.33
N ALA A 126 -21.31 -3.44 7.54
CA ALA A 126 -21.53 -2.07 8.03
C ALA A 126 -20.18 -1.32 8.24
N LEU A 127 -19.16 -1.99 8.77
CA LEU A 127 -17.81 -1.42 8.89
C LEU A 127 -17.24 -1.05 7.51
N GLN A 128 -17.33 -1.95 6.52
CA GLN A 128 -16.90 -1.66 5.15
C GLN A 128 -17.61 -0.44 4.56
N LYS A 129 -18.92 -0.35 4.77
CA LYS A 129 -19.71 0.80 4.32
C LYS A 129 -19.27 2.09 4.98
N SER A 130 -19.01 2.09 6.30
CA SER A 130 -18.54 3.28 7.01
C SER A 130 -17.16 3.76 6.53
N ILE A 131 -16.25 2.83 6.24
CA ILE A 131 -14.93 3.13 5.66
C ILE A 131 -15.09 3.76 4.26
N ALA A 132 -15.97 3.20 3.44
CA ALA A 132 -16.23 3.73 2.09
C ALA A 132 -16.86 5.13 2.14
N ASP A 133 -17.78 5.39 3.09
CA ASP A 133 -18.37 6.72 3.29
C ASP A 133 -17.31 7.76 3.71
N CYS A 134 -16.41 7.40 4.62
CA CYS A 134 -15.27 8.25 4.96
C CYS A 134 -14.38 8.56 3.75
N ALA A 135 -14.05 7.56 2.93
CA ALA A 135 -13.24 7.76 1.73
C ALA A 135 -13.93 8.68 0.72
N ALA A 136 -15.23 8.53 0.53
CA ALA A 136 -16.04 9.40 -0.32
C ALA A 136 -16.09 10.84 0.23
N THR A 137 -16.25 10.99 1.55
CA THR A 137 -16.25 12.30 2.21
C THR A 137 -14.91 13.01 2.07
N LEU A 138 -13.80 12.35 2.32
CA LEU A 138 -12.45 12.92 2.14
C LEU A 138 -12.19 13.37 0.70
N LYS A 139 -12.77 12.66 -0.27
CA LYS A 139 -12.67 13.04 -1.68
C LYS A 139 -13.52 14.27 -2.02
N ALA A 140 -14.75 14.33 -1.49
CA ALA A 140 -15.71 15.39 -1.79
C ALA A 140 -15.45 16.67 -0.98
N HIS A 141 -14.90 16.53 0.23
CA HIS A 141 -14.62 17.61 1.18
C HIS A 141 -13.13 17.58 1.58
N PRO A 142 -12.24 18.11 0.73
CA PRO A 142 -10.80 18.09 0.99
C PRO A 142 -10.43 18.84 2.28
N ILE A 143 -9.43 18.33 2.98
CA ILE A 143 -8.88 18.99 4.17
C ILE A 143 -8.19 20.29 3.74
N ALA A 144 -8.66 21.42 4.25
CA ALA A 144 -8.16 22.75 3.92
C ALA A 144 -7.38 23.39 5.10
N ASP A 145 -7.72 23.04 6.34
CA ASP A 145 -7.19 23.68 7.55
C ASP A 145 -7.24 22.74 8.78
N GLY A 146 -6.82 23.27 9.94
CA GLY A 146 -6.83 22.54 11.20
C GLY A 146 -8.23 22.12 11.66
N LYS A 147 -9.28 22.88 11.34
CA LYS A 147 -10.65 22.54 11.69
C LYS A 147 -11.18 21.37 10.86
N SER A 148 -10.89 21.37 9.56
CA SER A 148 -11.33 20.32 8.64
C SER A 148 -10.56 19.00 8.84
N ILE A 149 -9.35 19.01 9.42
CA ILE A 149 -8.59 17.80 9.71
C ILE A 149 -8.96 17.17 11.07
N GLU A 150 -9.47 17.94 12.02
CA GLU A 150 -9.71 17.50 13.40
C GLU A 150 -10.52 16.19 13.51
N PRO A 151 -11.67 16.03 12.83
CA PRO A 151 -12.46 14.79 12.92
C PRO A 151 -11.67 13.56 12.48
N TRP A 152 -10.78 13.74 11.49
CA TRP A 152 -9.95 12.65 10.94
C TRP A 152 -8.84 12.25 11.89
N ILE A 153 -8.19 13.21 12.55
CA ILE A 153 -7.19 12.92 13.60
C ILE A 153 -7.87 12.15 14.74
N GLY A 154 -9.01 12.64 15.22
CA GLY A 154 -9.75 12.01 16.31
C GLY A 154 -10.13 10.57 15.99
N VAL A 155 -10.69 10.30 14.82
CA VAL A 155 -11.09 8.92 14.44
C VAL A 155 -9.89 8.01 14.22
N MET A 156 -8.78 8.51 13.69
CA MET A 156 -7.57 7.69 13.52
C MET A 156 -6.96 7.29 14.86
N GLN A 157 -6.88 8.24 15.81
CA GLN A 157 -6.43 7.96 17.18
C GLN A 157 -7.33 6.91 17.82
N HIS A 158 -8.65 7.13 17.83
CA HIS A 158 -9.64 6.22 18.37
C HIS A 158 -9.57 4.82 17.77
N SER A 159 -9.49 4.71 16.44
CA SER A 159 -9.36 3.42 15.76
C SER A 159 -8.05 2.70 16.10
N SER A 160 -6.95 3.45 16.30
CA SER A 160 -5.65 2.88 16.69
C SER A 160 -5.66 2.34 18.11
N GLU A 161 -6.30 3.03 19.05
CA GLU A 161 -6.49 2.57 20.43
C GLU A 161 -7.30 1.27 20.45
N HIS A 162 -8.40 1.23 19.71
CA HIS A 162 -9.25 0.03 19.64
C HIS A 162 -8.60 -1.10 18.84
N TYR A 163 -7.77 -0.83 17.85
CA TYR A 163 -6.95 -1.86 17.22
C TYR A 163 -6.05 -2.58 18.25
N GLY A 164 -5.39 -1.82 19.13
CA GLY A 164 -4.62 -2.40 20.23
C GLY A 164 -5.47 -3.27 21.17
N LEU A 165 -6.69 -2.84 21.47
CA LEU A 165 -7.65 -3.64 22.24
C LEU A 165 -8.06 -4.92 21.51
N LEU A 166 -8.34 -4.86 20.19
CA LEU A 166 -8.66 -6.05 19.38
C LEU A 166 -7.52 -7.07 19.37
N VAL A 167 -6.26 -6.63 19.40
CA VAL A 167 -5.10 -7.52 19.57
C VAL A 167 -5.20 -8.30 20.87
N ALA A 168 -5.64 -7.69 21.97
CA ALA A 168 -5.84 -8.39 23.24
C ALA A 168 -6.95 -9.45 23.13
N TYR A 169 -8.05 -9.19 22.42
CA TYR A 169 -9.09 -10.19 22.14
C TYR A 169 -8.55 -11.40 21.38
N TYR A 170 -7.72 -11.18 20.37
CA TYR A 170 -7.08 -12.27 19.64
C TYR A 170 -6.22 -13.12 20.58
N ARG A 171 -5.32 -12.48 21.33
CA ARG A 171 -4.40 -13.19 22.23
C ARG A 171 -5.13 -13.96 23.33
N ALA A 172 -6.17 -13.40 23.90
CA ALA A 172 -7.01 -14.07 24.90
C ALA A 172 -7.73 -15.31 24.35
N ASN A 173 -7.92 -15.39 23.02
CA ASN A 173 -8.50 -16.54 22.34
C ASN A 173 -7.44 -17.48 21.73
N GLY A 174 -6.16 -17.31 22.05
CA GLY A 174 -5.06 -18.13 21.49
C GLY A 174 -4.79 -17.88 20.00
N LEU A 175 -5.29 -16.77 19.44
CA LEU A 175 -5.16 -16.43 18.03
C LEU A 175 -3.98 -15.47 17.79
N VAL A 176 -3.41 -15.53 16.59
CA VAL A 176 -2.41 -14.57 16.12
C VAL A 176 -3.11 -13.50 15.28
N PRO A 177 -3.00 -12.21 15.64
CA PRO A 177 -3.57 -11.14 14.83
C PRO A 177 -3.04 -11.15 13.39
N PRO A 178 -3.85 -10.80 12.36
CA PRO A 178 -3.44 -10.85 10.96
C PRO A 178 -2.10 -10.15 10.68
N ALA A 179 -1.91 -8.94 11.18
CA ALA A 179 -0.67 -8.17 10.98
C ALA A 179 0.57 -8.76 11.66
N SER A 180 0.40 -9.71 12.60
CA SER A 180 1.50 -10.38 13.31
C SER A 180 1.87 -11.73 12.69
N ARG A 181 1.21 -12.14 11.62
CA ARG A 181 1.48 -13.41 10.93
C ARG A 181 2.67 -13.25 9.96
N PRO A 182 3.46 -14.33 9.73
CA PRO A 182 4.46 -14.32 8.67
C PRO A 182 3.79 -13.97 7.33
N LYS A 183 4.42 -13.09 6.57
CA LYS A 183 3.96 -12.82 5.19
C LYS A 183 4.27 -14.08 4.36
N SER A 184 3.28 -14.61 3.65
CA SER A 184 3.52 -15.61 2.60
C SER A 184 4.50 -15.03 1.57
N LYS A 185 5.58 -15.79 1.32
CA LYS A 185 6.55 -15.44 0.27
C LYS A 185 5.93 -15.54 -1.11
#